data_2ae17aa0c6cc5a813b71fa086e882c1e
#
_entry.id   2ae17aa0c6cc5a813b71fa086e882c1e
#
_cell.length_a   1.000
_cell.length_b   1.000
_cell.length_c   1.000
_cell.angle_alpha   90.00
_cell.angle_beta   90.00
_cell.angle_gamma   90.00
#
_symmetry.space_group_name_H-M   'P 1'
#
loop_
_entity.id
_entity.type
_entity.pdbx_description
1 polymer ?
#
loop_
_entity_poly.entity_id
_entity_poly.type
_entity_poly.pdbx_seq_one_letter_code
_entity_poly.pdbx_strand_id
1 'polypeptide(L)'
;MKNKKQENGLRRQIAQICVAVGLALLAGCASVTYSSPQALSGITIKGAAGAPSQLVFIETTGYYLFWSLPLVSGDLRWNADKQSIEGGTSFFQDQVGVDELQTALLKIAELRNCDLVDVNYHDSDTSYAGASYGGAIGTLFGSSHMSVSAVLVPRKTK
;
A
#
# COMPACT_ATOMS: atom_id res chain seq x y z
N MET A 1 -8.67 33.81 38.39
CA MET A 1 -8.59 33.76 36.92
C MET A 1 -7.40 32.98 36.33
N LYS A 2 -6.36 32.59 37.12
CA LYS A 2 -5.18 31.85 36.60
C LYS A 2 -5.44 30.38 36.24
N ASN A 3 -6.37 29.68 36.89
CA ASN A 3 -6.59 28.23 36.66
C ASN A 3 -7.15 27.86 35.29
N LYS A 4 -8.04 28.69 34.72
CA LYS A 4 -8.69 28.35 33.40
C LYS A 4 -7.71 28.31 32.23
N LYS A 5 -6.66 29.14 32.26
CA LYS A 5 -5.66 29.18 31.18
C LYS A 5 -4.73 27.96 31.21
N GLN A 6 -4.45 27.46 32.40
CA GLN A 6 -3.62 26.26 32.61
C GLN A 6 -4.38 24.98 32.22
N GLU A 7 -5.66 24.93 32.53
CA GLU A 7 -6.53 23.80 32.18
C GLU A 7 -6.73 23.65 30.64
N ASN A 8 -6.87 24.77 29.94
CA ASN A 8 -6.96 24.77 28.47
C ASN A 8 -5.63 24.35 27.81
N GLY A 9 -4.49 24.69 28.42
CA GLY A 9 -3.19 24.23 27.95
C GLY A 9 -3.02 22.73 28.06
N LEU A 10 -3.39 22.16 29.21
CA LEU A 10 -3.31 20.72 29.47
C LEU A 10 -4.23 19.92 28.55
N ARG A 11 -5.48 20.37 28.35
CA ARG A 11 -6.43 19.74 27.42
C ARG A 11 -5.90 19.71 25.99
N ARG A 12 -5.28 20.79 25.55
CA ARG A 12 -4.68 20.88 24.21
C ARG A 12 -3.50 19.92 24.05
N GLN A 13 -2.65 19.79 25.07
CA GLN A 13 -1.54 18.84 25.04
C GLN A 13 -2.03 17.39 25.01
N ILE A 14 -3.03 17.05 25.84
CA ILE A 14 -3.62 15.72 25.84
C ILE A 14 -4.22 15.38 24.46
N ALA A 15 -4.97 16.32 23.87
CA ALA A 15 -5.53 16.12 22.53
C ALA A 15 -4.45 15.89 21.47
N GLN A 16 -3.36 16.65 21.51
CA GLN A 16 -2.23 16.48 20.59
C GLN A 16 -1.54 15.11 20.76
N ILE A 17 -1.35 14.65 22.00
CA ILE A 17 -0.78 13.34 22.29
C ILE A 17 -1.72 12.23 21.77
N CYS A 18 -3.03 12.33 22.01
CA CYS A 18 -3.99 11.35 21.51
C CYS A 18 -3.99 11.26 19.98
N VAL A 19 -3.92 12.39 19.29
CA VAL A 19 -3.83 12.42 17.82
C VAL A 19 -2.52 11.79 17.34
N ALA A 20 -1.40 12.14 17.96
CA ALA A 20 -0.09 11.58 17.59
C ALA A 20 -0.04 10.05 17.81
N VAL A 21 -0.56 9.57 18.94
CA VAL A 21 -0.65 8.13 19.23
C VAL A 21 -1.58 7.43 18.25
N GLY A 22 -2.74 8.04 17.92
CA GLY A 22 -3.66 7.51 16.93
C GLY A 22 -3.02 7.36 15.55
N LEU A 23 -2.30 8.38 15.09
CA LEU A 23 -1.56 8.35 13.82
C LEU A 23 -0.44 7.31 13.83
N ALA A 24 0.28 7.18 14.96
CA ALA A 24 1.33 6.18 15.09
C ALA A 24 0.79 4.74 15.04
N LEU A 25 -0.39 4.50 15.62
CA LEU A 25 -1.05 3.20 15.55
C LEU A 25 -1.52 2.87 14.13
N LEU A 26 -2.04 3.85 13.41
CA LEU A 26 -2.44 3.68 11.99
C LEU A 26 -1.23 3.43 11.09
N ALA A 27 -0.10 4.08 11.35
CA ALA A 27 1.13 3.86 10.58
C ALA A 27 1.63 2.40 10.66
N GLY A 28 1.44 1.75 11.80
CA GLY A 28 1.77 0.33 11.95
C GLY A 28 0.87 -0.61 11.15
N CYS A 29 -0.29 -0.13 10.70
CA CYS A 29 -1.25 -0.90 9.91
C CYS A 29 -1.14 -0.62 8.40
N ALA A 30 -0.67 0.57 7.99
CA ALA A 30 -0.42 0.85 6.58
C ALA A 30 0.82 0.06 6.13
N SER A 31 0.63 -0.83 5.18
CA SER A 31 1.67 -1.79 4.80
C SER A 31 1.85 -1.87 3.30
N VAL A 32 3.04 -2.26 2.91
CA VAL A 32 3.36 -2.73 1.57
C VAL A 32 3.81 -4.17 1.68
N THR A 33 3.15 -5.05 0.98
CA THR A 33 3.57 -6.44 0.84
C THR A 33 4.13 -6.63 -0.57
N TYR A 34 5.37 -7.04 -0.65
CA TYR A 34 6.03 -7.40 -1.90
C TYR A 34 6.56 -8.82 -1.81
N SER A 35 6.08 -9.70 -2.66
CA SER A 35 6.70 -11.00 -2.85
C SER A 35 7.77 -10.91 -3.94
N SER A 36 9.01 -11.25 -3.61
CA SER A 36 10.04 -11.40 -4.64
C SER A 36 9.56 -12.41 -5.69
N PRO A 37 9.85 -12.20 -6.99
CA PRO A 37 9.42 -13.10 -8.04
C PRO A 37 9.85 -14.54 -7.77
N GLN A 38 8.85 -15.43 -7.72
CA GLN A 38 9.05 -16.86 -7.48
C GLN A 38 8.87 -17.64 -8.77
N ALA A 39 9.76 -18.60 -9.02
CA ALA A 39 9.63 -19.46 -10.18
C ALA A 39 8.34 -20.30 -10.11
N LEU A 40 7.56 -20.26 -11.19
CA LEU A 40 6.39 -21.12 -11.35
C LEU A 40 6.85 -22.50 -11.80
N SER A 41 6.98 -23.41 -10.85
CA SER A 41 7.32 -24.81 -11.17
C SER A 41 6.08 -25.56 -11.63
N GLY A 42 6.22 -26.28 -12.73
CA GLY A 42 5.15 -27.13 -13.29
C GLY A 42 4.09 -26.40 -14.12
N ILE A 43 4.21 -25.08 -14.31
CA ILE A 43 3.32 -24.30 -15.17
C ILE A 43 4.11 -23.84 -16.39
N THR A 44 3.68 -24.25 -17.58
CA THR A 44 4.25 -23.79 -18.85
C THR A 44 3.37 -22.70 -19.44
N ILE A 45 3.89 -21.48 -19.52
CA ILE A 45 3.21 -20.38 -20.19
C ILE A 45 3.64 -20.38 -21.66
N LYS A 46 2.68 -20.39 -22.58
CA LYS A 46 2.93 -20.32 -24.02
C LYS A 46 3.73 -19.04 -24.34
N GLY A 47 4.91 -19.21 -24.91
CA GLY A 47 5.79 -18.10 -25.29
C GLY A 47 7.04 -17.93 -24.41
N ALA A 48 7.12 -18.59 -23.28
CA ALA A 48 8.31 -18.58 -22.46
C ALA A 48 9.49 -19.21 -23.20
N ALA A 49 10.59 -18.50 -23.28
CA ALA A 49 11.80 -18.92 -24.00
C ALA A 49 12.67 -19.92 -23.21
N GLY A 50 12.07 -20.99 -22.67
CA GLY A 50 12.82 -22.03 -21.94
C GLY A 50 13.27 -21.68 -20.53
N ALA A 51 13.16 -20.41 -20.10
CA ALA A 51 13.39 -20.02 -18.72
C ALA A 51 12.07 -20.06 -17.92
N PRO A 52 12.10 -20.39 -16.62
CA PRO A 52 10.90 -20.46 -15.81
C PRO A 52 10.26 -19.07 -15.69
N SER A 53 8.96 -19.00 -15.92
CA SER A 53 8.17 -17.82 -15.61
C SER A 53 8.14 -17.60 -14.10
N GLN A 54 8.00 -16.35 -13.68
CA GLN A 54 8.00 -15.95 -12.28
C GLN A 54 6.73 -15.20 -11.94
N LEU A 55 6.12 -15.52 -10.81
CA LEU A 55 4.99 -14.77 -10.26
C LEU A 55 5.51 -13.62 -9.40
N VAL A 56 4.95 -12.45 -9.59
CA VAL A 56 5.15 -11.28 -8.72
C VAL A 56 3.81 -10.83 -8.15
N PHE A 57 3.81 -10.44 -6.89
CA PHE A 57 2.65 -9.91 -6.19
C PHE A 57 3.06 -8.68 -5.40
N ILE A 58 2.28 -7.62 -5.51
CA ILE A 58 2.47 -6.37 -4.76
C ILE A 58 1.12 -5.96 -4.20
N GLU A 59 1.10 -5.55 -2.96
CA GLU A 59 -0.08 -5.06 -2.26
C GLU A 59 0.26 -3.80 -1.47
N THR A 60 -0.62 -2.82 -1.52
CA THR A 60 -0.54 -1.59 -0.72
C THR A 60 -1.84 -1.39 0.04
N THR A 61 -1.73 -0.84 1.25
CA THR A 61 -2.87 -0.54 2.11
C THR A 61 -2.80 0.91 2.56
N GLY A 62 -3.92 1.61 2.51
CA GLY A 62 -4.06 2.98 3.00
C GLY A 62 -5.26 3.15 3.93
N TYR A 63 -5.19 4.16 4.78
CA TYR A 63 -6.26 4.58 5.69
C TYR A 63 -6.65 6.02 5.44
N TYR A 64 -7.94 6.26 5.36
CA TYR A 64 -8.51 7.53 4.93
C TYR A 64 -9.52 8.03 5.96
N LEU A 65 -9.58 9.36 6.09
CA LEU A 65 -10.64 10.06 6.80
C LEU A 65 -11.66 10.56 5.79
N PHE A 66 -12.93 10.32 6.05
CA PHE A 66 -14.04 10.68 5.13
C PHE A 66 -13.84 10.15 3.69
N TRP A 67 -13.15 8.99 3.52
CA TRP A 67 -12.90 8.34 2.23
C TRP A 67 -12.01 9.11 1.23
N SER A 68 -11.69 10.34 1.52
CA SER A 68 -10.99 11.21 0.57
C SER A 68 -9.70 11.81 1.11
N LEU A 69 -9.57 11.90 2.43
CA LEU A 69 -8.39 12.49 3.05
C LEU A 69 -7.44 11.39 3.50
N PRO A 70 -6.31 11.17 2.81
CA PRO A 70 -5.36 10.15 3.20
C PRO A 70 -4.72 10.52 4.54
N LEU A 71 -4.79 9.61 5.52
CA LEU A 71 -4.12 9.75 6.81
C LEU A 71 -2.74 9.12 6.76
N VAL A 72 -2.71 7.88 6.28
CA VAL A 72 -1.48 7.11 6.16
C VAL A 72 -1.67 6.06 5.06
N SER A 73 -0.66 5.87 4.22
CA SER A 73 -0.66 4.86 3.17
C SER A 73 0.66 4.11 3.12
N GLY A 74 0.63 2.89 2.63
CA GLY A 74 1.82 2.16 2.24
C GLY A 74 2.49 2.86 1.05
N ASP A 75 3.80 3.00 1.09
CA ASP A 75 4.60 3.69 0.08
C ASP A 75 5.59 2.71 -0.55
N LEU A 76 5.52 2.57 -1.87
CA LEU A 76 6.38 1.71 -2.66
C LEU A 76 7.66 2.46 -3.02
N ARG A 77 8.76 2.12 -2.37
CA ARG A 77 10.06 2.74 -2.61
C ARG A 77 10.97 1.80 -3.38
N TRP A 78 11.55 2.33 -4.43
CA TRP A 78 12.59 1.63 -5.15
C TRP A 78 13.94 1.82 -4.45
N ASN A 79 14.55 0.71 -4.04
CA ASN A 79 15.92 0.70 -3.54
C ASN A 79 16.87 0.32 -4.69
N ALA A 80 17.63 1.30 -5.18
CA ALA A 80 18.54 1.11 -6.32
C ALA A 80 19.72 0.17 -5.97
N ASP A 81 20.18 0.20 -4.73
CA ASP A 81 21.33 -0.60 -4.31
C ASP A 81 20.97 -2.09 -4.21
N LYS A 82 19.76 -2.37 -3.73
CA LYS A 82 19.26 -3.76 -3.61
C LYS A 82 18.51 -4.24 -4.85
N GLN A 83 18.24 -3.35 -5.81
CA GLN A 83 17.40 -3.63 -6.98
C GLN A 83 16.06 -4.27 -6.60
N SER A 84 15.45 -3.77 -5.56
CA SER A 84 14.21 -4.29 -4.97
C SER A 84 13.25 -3.19 -4.57
N ILE A 85 11.98 -3.56 -4.43
CA ILE A 85 10.98 -2.69 -3.85
C ILE A 85 11.04 -2.85 -2.34
N GLU A 86 11.07 -1.74 -1.63
CA GLU A 86 10.94 -1.68 -0.18
C GLU A 86 9.61 -1.00 0.18
N GLY A 87 8.94 -1.54 1.19
CA GLY A 87 7.77 -0.92 1.77
C GLY A 87 8.16 0.25 2.66
N GLY A 88 7.47 1.36 2.49
CA GLY A 88 7.53 2.51 3.36
C GLY A 88 6.14 2.89 3.86
N THR A 89 6.07 3.99 4.57
CA THR A 89 4.82 4.61 5.02
C THR A 89 4.85 6.09 4.70
N SER A 90 3.80 6.58 4.05
CA SER A 90 3.58 7.99 3.78
C SER A 90 2.41 8.53 4.59
N PHE A 91 2.56 9.76 5.10
CA PHE A 91 1.52 10.46 5.85
C PHE A 91 0.92 11.56 5.00
N PHE A 92 -0.40 11.67 5.01
CA PHE A 92 -1.15 12.71 4.30
C PHE A 92 -0.91 12.72 2.79
N GLN A 93 -0.49 11.59 2.24
CA GLN A 93 -0.31 11.36 0.81
C GLN A 93 -1.02 10.06 0.44
N ASP A 94 -1.67 10.07 -0.70
CA ASP A 94 -2.26 8.87 -1.27
C ASP A 94 -1.22 8.18 -2.16
N GLN A 95 -0.81 6.98 -1.75
CA GLN A 95 0.14 6.13 -2.47
C GLN A 95 -0.50 4.77 -2.79
N VAL A 96 -1.83 4.66 -2.60
CA VAL A 96 -2.58 3.45 -2.90
C VAL A 96 -3.29 3.65 -4.23
N GLY A 97 -2.60 3.34 -5.32
CA GLY A 97 -3.13 3.55 -6.66
C GLY A 97 -2.62 2.54 -7.67
N VAL A 98 -3.36 2.42 -8.78
CA VAL A 98 -2.97 1.57 -9.91
C VAL A 98 -1.66 2.04 -10.51
N ASP A 99 -1.46 3.35 -10.61
CA ASP A 99 -0.29 3.95 -11.25
C ASP A 99 1.01 3.63 -10.51
N GLU A 100 0.99 3.65 -9.18
CA GLU A 100 2.11 3.30 -8.33
C GLU A 100 2.47 1.81 -8.49
N LEU A 101 1.46 0.93 -8.44
CA LEU A 101 1.65 -0.50 -8.62
C LEU A 101 2.14 -0.83 -10.02
N GLN A 102 1.58 -0.19 -11.04
CA GLN A 102 1.99 -0.37 -12.43
C GLN A 102 3.45 0.07 -12.64
N THR A 103 3.82 1.22 -12.10
CA THR A 103 5.19 1.73 -12.17
C THR A 103 6.17 0.77 -11.53
N ALA A 104 5.83 0.23 -10.37
CA ALA A 104 6.63 -0.76 -9.66
C ALA A 104 6.80 -2.05 -10.48
N LEU A 105 5.71 -2.58 -11.05
CA LEU A 105 5.75 -3.79 -11.90
C LEU A 105 6.62 -3.59 -13.14
N LEU A 106 6.44 -2.47 -13.86
CA LEU A 106 7.24 -2.17 -15.05
C LEU A 106 8.73 -2.11 -14.74
N LYS A 107 9.08 -1.51 -13.61
CA LYS A 107 10.46 -1.41 -13.17
C LYS A 107 11.07 -2.77 -12.83
N ILE A 108 10.32 -3.65 -12.17
CA ILE A 108 10.74 -5.04 -11.91
C ILE A 108 10.96 -5.79 -13.22
N ALA A 109 10.00 -5.68 -14.15
CA ALA A 109 10.07 -6.36 -15.43
C ALA A 109 11.28 -5.92 -16.26
N GLU A 110 11.55 -4.61 -16.30
CA GLU A 110 12.71 -4.04 -16.99
C GLU A 110 14.02 -4.57 -16.42
N LEU A 111 14.19 -4.51 -15.10
CA LEU A 111 15.41 -4.97 -14.42
C LEU A 111 15.68 -6.45 -14.59
N ARG A 112 14.62 -7.24 -14.71
CA ARG A 112 14.74 -8.69 -14.91
C ARG A 112 14.77 -9.10 -16.38
N ASN A 113 14.72 -8.13 -17.28
CA ASN A 113 14.61 -8.36 -18.73
C ASN A 113 13.47 -9.31 -19.08
N CYS A 114 12.29 -9.05 -18.48
CA CYS A 114 11.08 -9.84 -18.66
C CYS A 114 9.97 -9.01 -19.30
N ASP A 115 9.01 -9.70 -19.92
CA ASP A 115 7.72 -9.17 -20.28
C ASP A 115 6.70 -9.48 -19.20
N LEU A 116 5.72 -8.58 -19.01
CA LEU A 116 4.61 -8.78 -18.10
C LEU A 116 3.45 -9.43 -18.86
N VAL A 117 2.92 -10.50 -18.31
CA VAL A 117 1.70 -11.16 -18.81
C VAL A 117 0.77 -11.43 -17.64
N ASP A 118 -0.52 -11.61 -17.94
CA ASP A 118 -1.55 -11.91 -16.94
C ASP A 118 -1.54 -10.94 -15.76
N VAL A 119 -1.54 -9.64 -16.06
CA VAL A 119 -1.58 -8.59 -15.04
C VAL A 119 -3.02 -8.48 -14.52
N ASN A 120 -3.19 -8.78 -13.24
CA ASN A 120 -4.48 -8.70 -12.56
C ASN A 120 -4.39 -7.71 -11.39
N TYR A 121 -5.27 -6.70 -11.43
CA TYR A 121 -5.45 -5.77 -10.33
C TYR A 121 -6.65 -6.19 -9.50
N HIS A 122 -6.51 -6.06 -8.20
CA HIS A 122 -7.59 -6.27 -7.26
C HIS A 122 -7.64 -5.07 -6.31
N ASP A 123 -8.83 -4.48 -6.24
CA ASP A 123 -9.14 -3.35 -5.38
C ASP A 123 -10.20 -3.76 -4.39
N SER A 124 -10.00 -3.43 -3.12
CA SER A 124 -10.99 -3.67 -2.08
C SER A 124 -10.98 -2.56 -1.04
N ASP A 125 -12.11 -1.89 -0.94
CA ASP A 125 -12.33 -0.86 0.06
C ASP A 125 -13.14 -1.41 1.23
N THR A 126 -12.68 -1.13 2.44
CA THR A 126 -13.38 -1.52 3.66
C THR A 126 -13.73 -0.28 4.47
N SER A 127 -15.02 -0.08 4.70
CA SER A 127 -15.48 0.93 5.64
C SER A 127 -15.46 0.40 7.06
N TYR A 128 -14.76 1.07 7.93
CA TYR A 128 -14.92 0.87 9.36
C TYR A 128 -16.05 1.77 9.85
N ALA A 129 -17.25 1.23 9.92
CA ALA A 129 -18.35 1.87 10.62
C ALA A 129 -17.95 1.95 12.09
N GLY A 130 -17.55 3.11 12.54
CA GLY A 130 -17.49 3.40 13.96
C GLY A 130 -18.86 3.10 14.56
N ALA A 131 -18.88 2.36 15.69
CA ALA A 131 -20.03 1.81 16.36
C ALA A 131 -21.32 2.63 16.20
N SER A 132 -22.41 1.96 15.84
CA SER A 132 -23.72 2.50 15.63
C SER A 132 -24.24 3.21 16.88
N TYR A 133 -24.02 4.51 16.92
CA TYR A 133 -24.80 5.43 17.72
C TYR A 133 -25.35 6.49 16.77
N GLY A 134 -26.58 6.28 16.32
CA GLY A 134 -27.37 7.29 15.63
C GLY A 134 -26.87 7.77 14.29
N GLY A 135 -26.88 6.94 13.29
CA GLY A 135 -27.20 7.31 11.88
C GLY A 135 -26.28 8.21 11.06
N ALA A 136 -25.29 8.90 11.62
CA ALA A 136 -24.51 9.90 10.88
C ALA A 136 -22.99 9.78 10.97
N ILE A 137 -22.44 8.93 11.84
CA ILE A 137 -20.98 8.81 12.06
C ILE A 137 -20.40 7.55 11.39
N GLY A 138 -21.21 6.79 10.69
CA GLY A 138 -20.87 5.45 10.19
C GLY A 138 -19.76 5.35 9.13
N THR A 139 -19.17 6.47 8.69
CA THR A 139 -18.19 6.46 7.61
C THR A 139 -17.01 7.41 7.85
N LEU A 140 -16.59 7.55 9.10
CA LEU A 140 -15.51 8.48 9.43
C LEU A 140 -14.16 7.97 8.94
N PHE A 141 -13.94 6.65 8.98
CA PHE A 141 -12.68 6.01 8.60
C PHE A 141 -12.92 4.92 7.56
N GLY A 142 -12.03 4.83 6.61
CA GLY A 142 -11.99 3.76 5.63
C GLY A 142 -10.56 3.27 5.41
N SER A 143 -10.43 2.05 4.92
CA SER A 143 -9.18 1.54 4.39
C SER A 143 -9.37 1.14 2.93
N SER A 144 -8.37 1.43 2.10
CA SER A 144 -8.28 0.96 0.73
C SER A 144 -7.11 -0.01 0.65
N HIS A 145 -7.35 -1.13 -0.01
CA HIS A 145 -6.34 -2.12 -0.32
C HIS A 145 -6.27 -2.27 -1.83
N MET A 146 -5.10 -2.08 -2.37
CA MET A 146 -4.86 -2.34 -3.79
C MET A 146 -3.76 -3.35 -3.95
N SER A 147 -4.02 -4.38 -4.74
CA SER A 147 -3.03 -5.39 -5.04
C SER A 147 -2.93 -5.66 -6.52
N VAL A 148 -1.77 -6.10 -6.95
CA VAL A 148 -1.51 -6.53 -8.32
C VAL A 148 -0.72 -7.81 -8.32
N SER A 149 -1.12 -8.73 -9.17
CA SER A 149 -0.35 -9.92 -9.50
C SER A 149 -0.02 -9.94 -10.98
N ALA A 150 1.17 -10.38 -11.33
CA ALA A 150 1.60 -10.50 -12.71
C ALA A 150 2.58 -11.66 -12.88
N VAL A 151 2.67 -12.17 -14.10
CA VAL A 151 3.65 -13.18 -14.47
C VAL A 151 4.75 -12.52 -15.30
N LEU A 152 5.98 -12.69 -14.86
CA LEU A 152 7.19 -12.27 -15.57
C LEU A 152 7.66 -13.39 -16.50
N VAL A 153 7.72 -13.11 -17.78
CA VAL A 153 8.21 -14.04 -18.82
C VAL A 153 9.53 -13.50 -19.35
N PRO A 154 10.63 -14.25 -19.26
CA PRO A 154 11.92 -13.81 -19.77
C PRO A 154 11.86 -13.45 -21.26
N ARG A 155 12.43 -12.31 -21.63
CA ARG A 155 12.57 -11.90 -23.04
C ARG A 155 13.55 -12.79 -23.75
N LYS A 156 13.25 -13.15 -24.99
CA LYS A 156 14.22 -13.83 -25.86
C LYS A 156 15.36 -12.87 -26.14
N THR A 157 16.53 -13.20 -25.69
CA THR A 157 17.76 -12.54 -26.17
C THR A 157 17.88 -12.82 -27.66
N LYS A 158 17.90 -11.77 -28.47
CA LYS A 158 18.17 -11.87 -29.90
C LYS A 158 19.65 -12.13 -30.13
#